data_bfe667c805a1b3c414734647823cac1a
#
_entry.id   bfe667c805a1b3c414734647823cac1a
#
_cell.length_a   1.000
_cell.length_b   1.000
_cell.length_c   1.000
_cell.angle_alpha   90.00
_cell.angle_beta   90.00
_cell.angle_gamma   90.00
#
_symmetry.space_group_name_H-M   'P 1'
#
loop_
_entity.id
_entity.type
_entity.pdbx_description
1 polymer ?
#
loop_
_entity_poly.entity_id
_entity_poly.type
_entity_poly.pdbx_seq_one_letter_code
_entity_poly.pdbx_strand_id
1 'polypeptide(L)'
;MEVIVKRSVKRKKTINAHIKYGKIIIQIPTGLSKSEEISIVQKMRKRLEARKDVQDSKNRDLLERRFNFLNTKFFSGRLVASLSFSGRQEFRNGSCTPANKTIRISHNLISMPVWVLDYVLMHEMTHLLYSNHSKEFWKKVNEYKYTERARGFLIAKGMEKEDNGPNN
;
A
#
# COMPACT_ATOMS: atom_id res chain seq x y z
N MET A 1 -5.18 -16.59 7.28
CA MET A 1 -5.97 -15.48 7.89
C MET A 1 -7.03 -16.05 8.80
N GLU A 2 -7.40 -15.34 9.89
CA GLU A 2 -8.51 -15.70 10.76
C GLU A 2 -9.83 -15.63 9.98
N VAL A 3 -10.72 -16.63 10.20
CA VAL A 3 -12.03 -16.70 9.51
C VAL A 3 -13.13 -16.50 10.55
N ILE A 4 -14.02 -15.54 10.27
CA ILE A 4 -15.21 -15.26 11.05
C ILE A 4 -16.44 -15.68 10.25
N VAL A 5 -17.19 -16.65 10.73
CA VAL A 5 -18.44 -17.10 10.11
C VAL A 5 -19.62 -16.42 10.79
N LYS A 6 -20.43 -15.70 10.00
CA LYS A 6 -21.68 -15.05 10.44
C LYS A 6 -22.87 -15.75 9.79
N ARG A 7 -23.76 -16.30 10.62
CA ARG A 7 -24.99 -16.93 10.17
C ARG A 7 -26.12 -15.91 10.14
N SER A 8 -26.95 -15.95 9.10
CA SER A 8 -28.03 -15.00 8.89
C SER A 8 -29.35 -15.69 8.56
N VAL A 9 -30.35 -15.48 9.36
CA VAL A 9 -31.72 -15.97 9.16
C VAL A 9 -32.37 -15.36 7.90
N LYS A 10 -32.01 -14.13 7.59
CA LYS A 10 -32.54 -13.40 6.41
C LYS A 10 -32.04 -13.97 5.08
N ARG A 11 -30.93 -14.73 5.09
CA ARG A 11 -30.35 -15.34 3.87
C ARG A 11 -30.86 -16.75 3.71
N LYS A 12 -31.49 -17.05 2.57
CA LYS A 12 -31.96 -18.42 2.26
C LYS A 12 -30.94 -19.21 1.44
N LYS A 13 -30.28 -18.58 0.44
CA LYS A 13 -29.38 -19.28 -0.51
C LYS A 13 -28.07 -18.51 -0.77
N THR A 14 -27.97 -17.23 -0.40
CA THR A 14 -26.83 -16.39 -0.77
C THR A 14 -25.70 -16.48 0.27
N ILE A 15 -24.48 -16.68 -0.25
CA ILE A 15 -23.25 -16.65 0.52
C ILE A 15 -22.49 -15.38 0.14
N ASN A 16 -21.98 -14.63 1.12
CA ASN A 16 -21.08 -13.53 0.90
C ASN A 16 -19.78 -13.73 1.67
N ALA A 17 -18.66 -13.43 1.06
CA ALA A 17 -17.36 -13.52 1.69
C ALA A 17 -16.48 -12.34 1.27
N HIS A 18 -15.86 -11.68 2.25
CA HIS A 18 -14.98 -10.53 2.02
C HIS A 18 -13.89 -10.47 3.09
N ILE A 19 -12.82 -9.74 2.79
CA ILE A 19 -11.74 -9.45 3.74
C ILE A 19 -12.00 -8.09 4.37
N LYS A 20 -11.98 -8.01 5.71
CA LYS A 20 -12.08 -6.76 6.46
C LYS A 20 -11.15 -6.83 7.68
N TYR A 21 -10.33 -5.79 7.87
CA TYR A 21 -9.36 -5.71 8.98
C TYR A 21 -8.46 -6.94 9.11
N GLY A 22 -7.98 -7.47 7.97
CA GLY A 22 -7.09 -8.65 7.94
C GLY A 22 -7.77 -9.99 8.25
N LYS A 23 -9.10 -10.02 8.45
CA LYS A 23 -9.90 -11.21 8.72
C LYS A 23 -10.82 -11.51 7.54
N ILE A 24 -11.06 -12.80 7.29
CA ILE A 24 -12.05 -13.24 6.30
C ILE A 24 -13.40 -13.34 6.99
N ILE A 25 -14.38 -12.56 6.54
CA ILE A 25 -15.76 -12.59 7.04
C ILE A 25 -16.59 -13.34 6.00
N ILE A 26 -17.20 -14.46 6.41
CA ILE A 26 -18.08 -15.27 5.56
C ILE A 26 -19.48 -15.25 6.16
N GLN A 27 -20.45 -14.81 5.36
CA GLN A 27 -21.86 -14.77 5.74
C GLN A 27 -22.61 -15.88 5.00
N ILE A 28 -23.23 -16.79 5.78
CA ILE A 28 -23.95 -17.97 5.30
C ILE A 28 -25.39 -18.00 5.83
N PRO A 29 -26.31 -18.75 5.17
CA PRO A 29 -27.63 -19.07 5.72
C PRO A 29 -27.52 -19.91 7.01
N THR A 30 -28.55 -19.83 7.87
CA THR A 30 -28.63 -20.64 9.12
C THR A 30 -29.04 -22.09 8.88
N GLY A 31 -29.61 -22.43 7.72
CA GLY A 31 -30.17 -23.76 7.44
C GLY A 31 -29.19 -24.76 6.82
N LEU A 32 -27.87 -24.47 6.85
CA LEU A 32 -26.87 -25.37 6.29
C LEU A 32 -26.50 -26.48 7.29
N SER A 33 -26.27 -27.70 6.80
CA SER A 33 -25.65 -28.76 7.58
C SER A 33 -24.18 -28.39 7.93
N LYS A 34 -23.66 -29.02 8.99
CA LYS A 34 -22.30 -28.77 9.45
C LYS A 34 -21.23 -29.10 8.38
N SER A 35 -21.47 -30.14 7.59
CA SER A 35 -20.59 -30.51 6.47
C SER A 35 -20.62 -29.50 5.32
N GLU A 36 -21.79 -28.99 4.95
CA GLU A 36 -21.95 -27.95 3.94
C GLU A 36 -21.28 -26.64 4.38
N GLU A 37 -21.48 -26.24 5.64
CA GLU A 37 -20.83 -25.06 6.19
C GLU A 37 -19.31 -25.16 6.09
N ILE A 38 -18.71 -26.28 6.52
CA ILE A 38 -17.26 -26.50 6.45
C ILE A 38 -16.78 -26.42 5.00
N SER A 39 -17.43 -27.07 4.06
CA SER A 39 -17.09 -27.06 2.64
C SER A 39 -17.13 -25.65 2.06
N ILE A 40 -18.19 -24.91 2.35
CA ILE A 40 -18.36 -23.51 1.89
C ILE A 40 -17.27 -22.61 2.47
N VAL A 41 -17.00 -22.72 3.75
CA VAL A 41 -15.98 -21.91 4.43
C VAL A 41 -14.59 -22.16 3.83
N GLN A 42 -14.23 -23.43 3.61
CA GLN A 42 -12.94 -23.79 3.01
C GLN A 42 -12.83 -23.25 1.57
N LYS A 43 -13.88 -23.41 0.75
CA LYS A 43 -13.92 -22.92 -0.62
C LYS A 43 -13.80 -21.40 -0.70
N MET A 44 -14.55 -20.68 0.15
CA MET A 44 -14.51 -19.21 0.17
C MET A 44 -13.17 -18.67 0.68
N ARG A 45 -12.63 -19.30 1.73
CA ARG A 45 -11.30 -18.97 2.24
C ARG A 45 -10.24 -19.10 1.14
N LYS A 46 -10.13 -20.29 0.52
CA LYS A 46 -9.16 -20.52 -0.57
C LYS A 46 -9.29 -19.52 -1.71
N ARG A 47 -10.53 -19.21 -2.12
CA ARG A 47 -10.81 -18.23 -3.18
C ARG A 47 -10.35 -16.82 -2.82
N LEU A 48 -10.61 -16.37 -1.57
CA LEU A 48 -10.23 -15.03 -1.12
C LEU A 48 -8.72 -14.91 -0.90
N GLU A 49 -8.08 -15.94 -0.35
CA GLU A 49 -6.62 -15.99 -0.19
C GLU A 49 -5.93 -15.92 -1.56
N ALA A 50 -6.34 -16.74 -2.52
CA ALA A 50 -5.79 -16.70 -3.87
C ALA A 50 -5.99 -15.33 -4.57
N ARG A 51 -7.15 -14.69 -4.41
CA ARG A 51 -7.39 -13.34 -4.95
C ARG A 51 -6.48 -12.30 -4.31
N LYS A 52 -6.29 -12.40 -3.00
CA LYS A 52 -5.38 -11.52 -2.27
C LYS A 52 -3.95 -11.67 -2.76
N ASP A 53 -3.45 -12.90 -2.90
CA ASP A 53 -2.09 -13.18 -3.37
C ASP A 53 -1.84 -12.60 -4.75
N VAL A 54 -2.80 -12.76 -5.69
CA VAL A 54 -2.72 -12.14 -7.02
C VAL A 54 -2.70 -10.62 -6.94
N GLN A 55 -3.52 -10.01 -6.07
CA GLN A 55 -3.53 -8.56 -5.92
C GLN A 55 -2.24 -8.04 -5.30
N ASP A 56 -1.72 -8.72 -4.28
CA ASP A 56 -0.46 -8.36 -3.63
C ASP A 56 0.73 -8.49 -4.60
N SER A 57 0.73 -9.51 -5.49
CA SER A 57 1.72 -9.62 -6.57
C SER A 57 1.63 -8.43 -7.54
N LYS A 58 0.44 -8.10 -8.04
CA LYS A 58 0.25 -6.96 -8.94
C LYS A 58 0.69 -5.63 -8.32
N ASN A 59 0.41 -5.44 -7.03
CA ASN A 59 0.81 -4.24 -6.32
C ASN A 59 2.34 -4.16 -6.17
N ARG A 60 3.00 -5.29 -5.91
CA ARG A 60 4.47 -5.37 -5.86
C ARG A 60 5.08 -5.04 -7.22
N ASP A 61 4.57 -5.64 -8.29
CA ASP A 61 5.03 -5.37 -9.65
C ASP A 61 4.85 -3.89 -10.03
N LEU A 62 3.76 -3.26 -9.60
CA LEU A 62 3.55 -1.82 -9.79
C LEU A 62 4.66 -1.03 -9.08
N LEU A 63 4.90 -1.32 -7.80
CA LEU A 63 5.88 -0.61 -6.99
C LEU A 63 7.30 -0.72 -7.59
N GLU A 64 7.69 -1.94 -8.00
CA GLU A 64 8.98 -2.18 -8.63
C GLU A 64 9.13 -1.45 -9.96
N ARG A 65 8.10 -1.48 -10.82
CA ARG A 65 8.12 -0.73 -12.08
C ARG A 65 8.25 0.78 -11.85
N ARG A 66 7.53 1.33 -10.86
CA ARG A 66 7.62 2.77 -10.56
C ARG A 66 8.97 3.14 -9.99
N PHE A 67 9.51 2.32 -9.07
CA PHE A 67 10.86 2.50 -8.55
C PHE A 67 11.90 2.50 -9.68
N ASN A 68 11.89 1.50 -10.54
CA ASN A 68 12.85 1.36 -11.64
C ASN A 68 12.75 2.55 -12.61
N PHE A 69 11.54 2.99 -12.94
CA PHE A 69 11.32 4.17 -13.78
C PHE A 69 11.95 5.43 -13.15
N LEU A 70 11.67 5.71 -11.89
CA LEU A 70 12.20 6.87 -11.18
C LEU A 70 13.72 6.75 -10.99
N ASN A 71 14.22 5.56 -10.65
CA ASN A 71 15.63 5.29 -10.49
C ASN A 71 16.42 5.58 -11.78
N THR A 72 15.96 5.06 -12.90
CA THR A 72 16.60 5.33 -14.20
C THR A 72 16.57 6.83 -14.53
N LYS A 73 15.41 7.46 -14.32
CA LYS A 73 15.20 8.84 -14.75
C LYS A 73 15.93 9.86 -13.89
N PHE A 74 15.95 9.68 -12.56
CA PHE A 74 16.42 10.70 -11.63
C PHE A 74 17.69 10.31 -10.86
N PHE A 75 18.03 9.02 -10.81
CA PHE A 75 19.18 8.52 -10.05
C PHE A 75 20.17 7.73 -10.92
N SER A 76 20.05 7.83 -12.24
CA SER A 76 20.93 7.13 -13.22
C SER A 76 20.98 5.59 -13.01
N GLY A 77 19.91 4.99 -12.49
CA GLY A 77 19.83 3.57 -12.22
C GLY A 77 20.67 3.05 -11.06
N ARG A 78 21.26 3.94 -10.22
CA ARG A 78 22.26 3.56 -9.21
C ARG A 78 21.69 3.07 -7.88
N LEU A 79 20.40 3.31 -7.62
CA LEU A 79 19.80 2.92 -6.35
C LEU A 79 19.40 1.45 -6.36
N VAL A 80 19.63 0.79 -5.24
CA VAL A 80 19.15 -0.57 -4.98
C VAL A 80 18.40 -0.54 -3.65
N ALA A 81 17.17 -1.02 -3.66
CA ALA A 81 16.35 -1.10 -2.44
C ALA A 81 15.41 -2.30 -2.48
N SER A 82 15.12 -2.85 -1.31
CA SER A 82 14.02 -3.80 -1.11
C SER A 82 12.73 -3.02 -0.90
N LEU A 83 11.70 -3.33 -1.70
CA LEU A 83 10.45 -2.60 -1.75
C LEU A 83 9.31 -3.41 -1.15
N SER A 84 8.43 -2.77 -0.39
CA SER A 84 7.21 -3.40 0.11
C SER A 84 6.11 -2.38 0.39
N PHE A 85 4.85 -2.83 0.29
CA PHE A 85 3.74 -2.09 0.85
C PHE A 85 3.56 -2.45 2.33
N SER A 86 3.21 -1.45 3.15
CA SER A 86 2.91 -1.61 4.57
C SER A 86 1.45 -1.28 4.85
N GLY A 87 0.71 -2.22 5.46
CA GLY A 87 -0.66 -1.99 5.95
C GLY A 87 -0.74 -1.35 7.33
N ARG A 88 0.39 -1.18 8.03
CA ARG A 88 0.45 -0.64 9.40
C ARG A 88 0.85 0.84 9.47
N GLN A 89 1.06 1.47 8.33
CA GLN A 89 1.42 2.90 8.28
C GLN A 89 0.14 3.75 8.20
N GLU A 90 -0.53 3.92 9.33
CA GLU A 90 -1.73 4.78 9.41
C GLU A 90 -1.36 6.28 9.35
N PHE A 91 -0.13 6.63 9.79
CA PHE A 91 0.31 8.03 9.95
C PHE A 91 1.46 8.46 9.03
N ARG A 92 1.98 7.54 8.18
CA ARG A 92 3.09 7.84 7.27
C ARG A 92 2.80 7.31 5.87
N ASN A 93 3.10 8.10 4.86
CA ASN A 93 2.94 7.70 3.46
C ASN A 93 4.02 6.72 3.01
N GLY A 94 5.21 6.82 3.58
CA GLY A 94 6.35 5.96 3.31
C GLY A 94 7.35 5.95 4.45
N SER A 95 8.37 5.13 4.33
CA SER A 95 9.56 5.12 5.18
C SER A 95 10.75 4.48 4.47
N CYS A 96 11.93 5.07 4.64
CA CYS A 96 13.20 4.52 4.18
C CYS A 96 14.07 4.13 5.38
N THR A 97 14.73 2.98 5.28
CA THR A 97 15.79 2.57 6.20
C THR A 97 17.09 2.43 5.39
N PRO A 98 17.93 3.48 5.31
CA PRO A 98 19.13 3.49 4.45
C PRO A 98 20.12 2.35 4.77
N ALA A 99 20.30 2.03 6.05
CA ALA A 99 21.22 0.96 6.49
C ALA A 99 20.90 -0.38 5.85
N ASN A 100 19.61 -0.71 5.70
CA ASN A 100 19.13 -1.97 5.10
C ASN A 100 18.66 -1.80 3.66
N LYS A 101 18.79 -0.60 3.09
CA LYS A 101 18.26 -0.26 1.76
C LYS A 101 16.82 -0.71 1.57
N THR A 102 15.96 -0.42 2.57
CA THR A 102 14.55 -0.85 2.56
C THR A 102 13.64 0.35 2.46
N ILE A 103 12.72 0.32 1.50
CA ILE A 103 11.66 1.32 1.32
C ILE A 103 10.31 0.64 1.54
N ARG A 104 9.49 1.21 2.43
CA ARG A 104 8.11 0.77 2.68
C ARG A 104 7.16 1.90 2.31
N ILE A 105 6.12 1.56 1.55
CA ILE A 105 5.11 2.50 1.06
C ILE A 105 3.76 2.14 1.66
N SER A 106 2.98 3.13 2.07
CA SER A 106 1.64 2.90 2.62
C SER A 106 0.73 2.25 1.59
N HIS A 107 -0.03 1.23 2.00
CA HIS A 107 -1.06 0.58 1.18
C HIS A 107 -2.12 1.56 0.67
N ASN A 108 -2.36 2.66 1.40
CA ASN A 108 -3.32 3.69 1.01
C ASN A 108 -2.96 4.35 -0.33
N LEU A 109 -1.69 4.37 -0.71
CA LEU A 109 -1.24 4.97 -1.97
C LEU A 109 -1.59 4.14 -3.22
N ILE A 110 -1.95 2.86 -3.06
CA ILE A 110 -2.36 1.99 -4.18
C ILE A 110 -3.63 2.52 -4.87
N SER A 111 -4.54 3.11 -4.10
CA SER A 111 -5.80 3.67 -4.61
C SER A 111 -5.67 5.12 -5.07
N MET A 112 -4.49 5.72 -4.98
CA MET A 112 -4.25 7.10 -5.36
C MET A 112 -3.70 7.23 -6.79
N PRO A 113 -3.77 8.42 -7.39
CA PRO A 113 -3.13 8.66 -8.68
C PRO A 113 -1.64 8.31 -8.65
N VAL A 114 -1.14 7.71 -9.73
CA VAL A 114 0.25 7.23 -9.83
C VAL A 114 1.28 8.33 -9.53
N TRP A 115 0.99 9.59 -9.89
CA TRP A 115 1.90 10.71 -9.63
C TRP A 115 2.05 11.03 -8.13
N VAL A 116 1.10 10.61 -7.27
CA VAL A 116 1.22 10.70 -5.80
C VAL A 116 2.13 9.61 -5.28
N LEU A 117 1.95 8.36 -5.75
CA LEU A 117 2.84 7.25 -5.43
C LEU A 117 4.28 7.56 -5.86
N ASP A 118 4.46 8.12 -7.05
CA ASP A 118 5.77 8.50 -7.56
C ASP A 118 6.47 9.55 -6.69
N TYR A 119 5.72 10.55 -6.22
CA TYR A 119 6.26 11.56 -5.31
C TYR A 119 6.75 10.93 -4.01
N VAL A 120 5.93 10.08 -3.38
CA VAL A 120 6.34 9.40 -2.14
C VAL A 120 7.54 8.48 -2.37
N LEU A 121 7.55 7.73 -3.48
CA LEU A 121 8.73 6.94 -3.87
C LEU A 121 9.97 7.81 -4.06
N MET A 122 9.85 8.94 -4.77
CA MET A 122 10.96 9.87 -5.00
C MET A 122 11.51 10.40 -3.67
N HIS A 123 10.64 10.73 -2.72
CA HIS A 123 11.00 11.16 -1.37
C HIS A 123 11.79 10.06 -0.62
N GLU A 124 11.24 8.84 -0.57
CA GLU A 124 11.90 7.73 0.12
C GLU A 124 13.20 7.27 -0.56
N MET A 125 13.26 7.30 -1.89
CA MET A 125 14.48 7.03 -2.65
C MET A 125 15.57 8.07 -2.38
N THR A 126 15.19 9.32 -2.18
CA THR A 126 16.14 10.40 -1.87
C THR A 126 16.74 10.20 -0.48
N HIS A 127 16.02 9.59 0.47
CA HIS A 127 16.56 9.20 1.76
C HIS A 127 17.67 8.14 1.71
N LEU A 128 17.80 7.38 0.62
CA LEU A 128 18.96 6.52 0.42
C LEU A 128 20.28 7.29 0.22
N LEU A 129 20.18 8.57 -0.15
CA LEU A 129 21.33 9.47 -0.38
C LEU A 129 21.48 10.52 0.72
N TYR A 130 20.38 11.03 1.25
CA TYR A 130 20.31 12.11 2.22
C TYR A 130 19.44 11.71 3.39
N SER A 131 20.05 11.57 4.58
CA SER A 131 19.35 11.11 5.80
C SER A 131 18.36 12.12 6.37
N ASN A 132 18.56 13.40 6.09
CA ASN A 132 17.75 14.51 6.58
C ASN A 132 17.12 15.31 5.41
N HIS A 133 16.14 16.12 5.70
CA HIS A 133 15.44 16.97 4.73
C HIS A 133 16.22 18.29 4.46
N SER A 134 17.52 18.17 4.15
CA SER A 134 18.38 19.30 3.79
C SER A 134 17.95 20.00 2.50
N LYS A 135 18.60 21.12 2.17
CA LYS A 135 18.38 21.81 0.88
C LYS A 135 18.68 20.89 -0.31
N GLU A 136 19.71 20.06 -0.21
CA GLU A 136 20.10 19.07 -1.22
C GLU A 136 19.04 17.99 -1.39
N PHE A 137 18.45 17.51 -0.28
CA PHE A 137 17.35 16.57 -0.28
C PHE A 137 16.17 17.14 -1.09
N TRP A 138 15.68 18.33 -0.71
CA TRP A 138 14.56 18.96 -1.38
C TRP A 138 14.85 19.33 -2.83
N LYS A 139 16.08 19.75 -3.13
CA LYS A 139 16.53 19.96 -4.51
C LYS A 139 16.35 18.69 -5.33
N LYS A 140 16.71 17.54 -4.76
CA LYS A 140 16.57 16.23 -5.43
C LYS A 140 15.11 15.81 -5.60
N VAL A 141 14.31 15.91 -4.56
CA VAL A 141 12.87 15.56 -4.62
C VAL A 141 12.15 16.45 -5.64
N ASN A 142 12.49 17.73 -5.71
CA ASN A 142 11.87 18.71 -6.61
C ASN A 142 12.24 18.54 -8.10
N GLU A 143 13.20 17.65 -8.44
CA GLU A 143 13.37 17.21 -9.83
C GLU A 143 12.12 16.50 -10.38
N TYR A 144 11.28 15.95 -9.50
CA TYR A 144 10.01 15.36 -9.89
C TYR A 144 8.96 16.47 -10.07
N LYS A 145 8.56 16.72 -11.31
CA LYS A 145 7.71 17.85 -11.70
C LYS A 145 6.35 17.96 -10.99
N TYR A 146 5.87 16.88 -10.35
CA TYR A 146 4.59 16.87 -9.63
C TYR A 146 4.75 16.95 -8.12
N THR A 147 5.93 17.25 -7.59
CA THR A 147 6.21 17.31 -6.15
C THR A 147 5.19 18.17 -5.40
N GLU A 148 5.07 19.44 -5.75
CA GLU A 148 4.16 20.37 -5.07
C GLU A 148 2.69 19.97 -5.21
N ARG A 149 2.30 19.48 -6.38
CA ARG A 149 0.94 18.99 -6.60
C ARG A 149 0.63 17.77 -5.72
N ALA A 150 1.57 16.85 -5.57
CA ALA A 150 1.41 15.64 -4.75
C ALA A 150 1.37 15.98 -3.26
N ARG A 151 2.21 16.91 -2.80
CA ARG A 151 2.18 17.42 -1.43
C ARG A 151 0.81 18.04 -1.12
N GLY A 152 0.35 18.98 -1.94
CA GLY A 152 -0.97 19.59 -1.75
C GLY A 152 -2.12 18.59 -1.75
N PHE A 153 -2.04 17.55 -2.59
CA PHE A 153 -3.04 16.47 -2.61
C PHE A 153 -3.02 15.65 -1.31
N LEU A 154 -1.84 15.30 -0.79
CA LEU A 154 -1.71 14.53 0.46
C LEU A 154 -2.12 15.35 1.68
N ILE A 155 -1.79 16.64 1.72
CA ILE A 155 -2.25 17.59 2.76
C ILE A 155 -3.78 17.66 2.76
N ALA A 156 -4.40 17.86 1.59
CA ALA A 156 -5.85 17.90 1.45
C ALA A 156 -6.55 16.58 1.87
N LYS A 157 -5.83 15.46 1.83
CA LYS A 157 -6.29 14.15 2.33
C LYS A 157 -6.00 13.92 3.81
N GLY A 158 -5.35 14.86 4.51
CA GLY A 158 -4.91 14.71 5.90
C GLY A 158 -3.80 13.65 6.07
N MET A 159 -3.08 13.33 5.00
CA MET A 159 -2.03 12.31 4.99
C MET A 159 -0.61 12.87 5.03
N GLU A 160 -0.46 14.16 4.91
CA GLU A 160 0.81 14.89 5.09
C GLU A 160 0.52 16.12 5.94
N LYS A 161 1.39 16.43 6.88
CA LYS A 161 1.32 17.71 7.59
C LYS A 161 1.94 18.78 6.67
N GLU A 162 1.44 20.01 6.77
CA GLU A 162 2.14 21.14 6.21
C GLU A 162 3.54 21.20 6.86
N ASP A 163 4.52 20.58 6.20
CA ASP A 163 5.91 20.84 6.51
C ASP A 163 6.16 22.27 6.04
N ASN A 164 6.32 23.19 6.99
CA ASN A 164 6.93 24.47 6.69
C ASN A 164 8.27 24.10 6.05
N GLY A 165 8.36 24.26 4.71
CA GLY A 165 9.56 23.96 3.94
C GLY A 165 10.80 24.58 4.57
N PRO A 166 12.00 24.38 4.06
CA PRO A 166 13.23 24.84 4.70
C PRO A 166 13.05 26.29 5.12
N ASN A 167 13.02 26.51 6.45
CA ASN A 167 12.92 27.83 7.03
C ASN A 167 13.90 28.75 6.28
N ASN A 168 13.35 29.84 5.73
CA ASN A 168 14.15 30.95 5.26
C ASN A 168 15.17 31.40 6.30
#